data_cae595d30c3e62f8ec8f50fbc45b2ce6
#
_entry.id   cae595d30c3e62f8ec8f50fbc45b2ce6
#
_cell.length_a   1.000
_cell.length_b   1.000
_cell.length_c   1.000
_cell.angle_alpha   90.00
_cell.angle_beta   90.00
_cell.angle_gamma   90.00
#
_symmetry.space_group_name_H-M   'P 1'
#
loop_
_entity.id
_entity.type
_entity.pdbx_description
1 polymer ?
#
loop_
_entity_poly.entity_id
_entity_poly.type
_entity_poly.pdbx_seq_one_letter_code
_entity_poly.pdbx_strand_id
1 'polypeptide(L)'
;MPHLTIEYSANIESQIPGLCHAMRDIMLSSGLFEIGAIRIRARSCTHYAIADELPENAFADMILRIGKGRSDEEKTTVGKALISCAETHFKALLGRPHFALSLEVQEISGQFSWKINAIHPRLRTK
;
A
#
# COMPACT_ATOMS: atom_id res chain seq x y z
N MET A 1 1.29 -2.26 -14.09
CA MET A 1 1.87 -1.28 -13.14
C MET A 1 1.20 -1.43 -11.78
N PRO A 2 1.93 -1.83 -10.75
CA PRO A 2 1.35 -1.91 -9.42
C PRO A 2 1.16 -0.52 -8.80
N HIS A 3 0.00 -0.35 -8.18
CA HIS A 3 -0.35 0.86 -7.44
C HIS A 3 -0.72 0.47 -6.02
N LEU A 4 0.03 0.95 -5.04
CA LEU A 4 -0.34 0.82 -3.64
C LEU A 4 -0.85 2.17 -3.15
N THR A 5 -2.12 2.21 -2.80
CA THR A 5 -2.74 3.41 -2.23
C THR A 5 -3.00 3.16 -0.76
N ILE A 6 -2.54 4.08 0.07
CA ILE A 6 -2.71 4.03 1.53
C ILE A 6 -3.58 5.22 1.92
N GLU A 7 -4.81 4.96 2.34
CA GLU A 7 -5.68 6.00 2.89
C GLU A 7 -5.64 5.93 4.40
N TYR A 8 -5.52 7.06 5.05
CA TYR A 8 -5.43 7.09 6.51
C TYR A 8 -6.20 8.27 7.08
N SER A 9 -6.66 8.12 8.31
CA SER A 9 -7.31 9.22 9.02
C SER A 9 -6.27 10.28 9.39
N ALA A 10 -6.63 11.56 9.19
CA ALA A 10 -5.69 12.68 9.33
C ALA A 10 -5.04 12.77 10.70
N ASN A 11 -5.65 12.18 11.73
CA ASN A 11 -5.12 12.22 13.10
C ASN A 11 -3.85 11.39 13.30
N ILE A 12 -3.42 10.60 12.30
CA ILE A 12 -2.16 9.85 12.36
C ILE A 12 -1.13 10.35 11.36
N GLU A 13 -1.26 11.57 10.89
CA GLU A 13 -0.34 12.16 9.90
C GLU A 13 1.13 12.03 10.33
N SER A 14 1.42 12.23 11.61
CA SER A 14 2.79 12.15 12.13
C SER A 14 3.40 10.74 12.07
N GLN A 15 2.57 9.71 11.87
CA GLN A 15 3.01 8.31 11.78
C GLN A 15 3.34 7.89 10.36
N ILE A 16 3.06 8.73 9.36
CA ILE A 16 3.16 8.34 7.96
C ILE A 16 4.57 8.43 7.37
N PRO A 17 5.44 9.40 7.77
CA PRO A 17 6.78 9.48 7.19
C PRO A 17 7.52 8.14 7.24
N GLY A 18 8.15 7.78 6.11
CA GLY A 18 8.90 6.53 5.96
C GLY A 18 8.08 5.34 5.49
N LEU A 19 6.75 5.39 5.60
CA LEU A 19 5.90 4.24 5.26
C LEU A 19 5.97 3.91 3.76
N CYS A 20 5.85 4.89 2.89
CA CYS A 20 5.88 4.65 1.45
C CYS A 20 7.21 4.06 1.00
N HIS A 21 8.33 4.52 1.56
CA HIS A 21 9.65 3.95 1.26
C HIS A 21 9.76 2.51 1.73
N ALA A 22 9.30 2.21 2.93
CA ALA A 22 9.32 0.85 3.48
C ALA A 22 8.50 -0.10 2.61
N MET A 23 7.31 0.33 2.20
CA MET A 23 6.45 -0.48 1.33
C MET A 23 7.05 -0.69 -0.05
N ARG A 24 7.69 0.34 -0.61
CA ARG A 24 8.40 0.23 -1.88
C ARG A 24 9.49 -0.84 -1.82
N ASP A 25 10.26 -0.85 -0.75
CA ASP A 25 11.34 -1.81 -0.58
C ASP A 25 10.80 -3.25 -0.51
N ILE A 26 9.66 -3.45 0.16
CA ILE A 26 8.97 -4.74 0.18
C ILE A 26 8.54 -5.16 -1.23
N MET A 27 7.96 -4.25 -2.00
CA MET A 27 7.52 -4.56 -3.35
C MET A 27 8.68 -4.90 -4.27
N LEU A 28 9.79 -4.18 -4.16
CA LEU A 28 11.02 -4.50 -4.90
C LEU A 28 11.56 -5.87 -4.51
N SER A 29 11.62 -6.18 -3.23
CA SER A 29 12.14 -7.45 -2.73
C SER A 29 11.30 -8.64 -3.14
N SER A 30 10.03 -8.45 -3.47
CA SER A 30 9.13 -9.52 -3.89
C SER A 30 9.56 -10.16 -5.22
N GLY A 31 10.29 -9.43 -6.05
CA GLY A 31 10.68 -9.89 -7.38
C GLY A 31 9.55 -9.91 -8.41
N LEU A 32 8.34 -9.48 -8.02
CA LEU A 32 7.15 -9.51 -8.90
C LEU A 32 7.02 -8.29 -9.80
N PHE A 33 7.73 -7.21 -9.49
CA PHE A 33 7.54 -5.93 -10.16
C PHE A 33 8.86 -5.33 -10.60
N GLU A 34 8.87 -4.73 -11.79
CA GLU A 34 9.98 -3.91 -12.23
C GLU A 34 9.99 -2.60 -11.43
N ILE A 35 11.16 -2.11 -11.10
CA ILE A 35 11.33 -0.89 -10.32
C ILE A 35 10.58 0.30 -10.95
N GLY A 36 10.64 0.43 -12.27
CA GLY A 36 9.98 1.54 -12.98
C GLY A 36 8.44 1.49 -12.94
N ALA A 37 7.87 0.36 -12.53
CA ALA A 37 6.41 0.19 -12.49
C ALA A 37 5.81 0.56 -11.13
N ILE A 38 6.61 0.59 -10.07
CA ILE A 38 6.09 0.73 -8.70
C ILE A 38 5.61 2.15 -8.43
N ARG A 39 4.37 2.26 -7.95
CA ARG A 39 3.74 3.53 -7.55
C ARG A 39 3.12 3.35 -6.18
N ILE A 40 3.57 4.15 -5.21
CA ILE A 40 3.02 4.11 -3.86
C ILE A 40 2.68 5.53 -3.44
N ARG A 41 1.53 5.68 -2.80
CA ARG A 41 1.10 6.99 -2.28
C ARG A 41 0.25 6.82 -1.04
N ALA A 42 0.34 7.80 -0.16
CA ALA A 42 -0.47 7.88 1.04
C ALA A 42 -1.34 9.13 0.95
N ARG A 43 -2.63 8.98 1.26
CA ARG A 43 -3.61 10.07 1.20
C ARG A 43 -4.28 10.21 2.54
N SER A 44 -4.28 11.45 3.06
CA SER A 44 -4.96 11.79 4.29
C SER A 44 -6.46 11.96 4.06
N CYS A 45 -7.27 11.36 4.95
CA CYS A 45 -8.70 11.62 5.00
C CYS A 45 -8.96 12.64 6.10
N THR A 46 -9.45 13.82 5.72
CA THR A 46 -9.75 14.89 6.66
C THR A 46 -11.11 14.67 7.34
N HIS A 47 -12.06 14.09 6.62
CA HIS A 47 -13.41 13.85 7.12
C HIS A 47 -13.64 12.35 7.23
N TYR A 48 -13.92 11.87 8.42
CA TYR A 48 -14.14 10.45 8.67
C TYR A 48 -14.97 10.25 9.94
N ALA A 49 -15.59 9.08 10.04
CA ALA A 49 -16.29 8.64 11.25
C ALA A 49 -15.85 7.20 11.49
N ILE A 50 -15.34 6.90 12.66
CA ILE A 50 -14.73 5.60 12.98
C ILE A 50 -15.39 5.01 14.23
N ALA A 51 -16.02 3.85 14.06
CA ALA A 51 -16.57 3.02 15.15
C ALA A 51 -17.45 3.82 16.12
N ASP A 52 -17.03 3.92 17.38
CA ASP A 52 -17.72 4.64 18.45
C ASP A 52 -17.37 6.14 18.51
N GLU A 53 -16.65 6.63 17.50
CA GLU A 53 -16.30 8.04 17.33
C GLU A 53 -15.40 8.64 18.42
N LEU A 54 -14.66 7.81 19.17
CA LEU A 54 -13.66 8.35 20.07
C LEU A 54 -12.59 9.10 19.26
N PRO A 55 -12.10 10.26 19.74
CA PRO A 55 -11.12 11.06 19.00
C PRO A 55 -9.83 10.33 18.66
N GLU A 56 -9.44 9.34 19.47
CA GLU A 56 -8.23 8.56 19.26
C GLU A 56 -8.36 7.53 18.13
N ASN A 57 -9.58 7.20 17.73
CA ASN A 57 -9.79 6.20 16.70
C ASN A 57 -9.16 6.64 15.38
N ALA A 58 -8.44 5.71 14.76
CA ALA A 58 -7.70 5.95 13.53
C ALA A 58 -7.73 4.72 12.64
N PHE A 59 -7.43 4.92 11.37
CA PHE A 59 -7.31 3.80 10.44
C PHE A 59 -6.25 4.08 9.39
N ALA A 60 -5.76 3.00 8.80
CA ALA A 60 -5.05 3.02 7.52
C ALA A 60 -5.59 1.85 6.70
N ASP A 61 -6.10 2.14 5.52
CA ASP A 61 -6.62 1.16 4.58
C ASP A 61 -5.76 1.18 3.32
N MET A 62 -5.26 0.02 2.94
CA MET A 62 -4.35 -0.12 1.81
C MET A 62 -4.95 -0.98 0.73
N ILE A 63 -4.79 -0.55 -0.52
CA ILE A 63 -5.22 -1.32 -1.68
C ILE A 63 -4.04 -1.43 -2.63
N LEU A 64 -3.63 -2.67 -2.90
CA LEU A 64 -2.62 -2.96 -3.92
C LEU A 64 -3.33 -3.41 -5.19
N ARG A 65 -3.23 -2.59 -6.23
CA ARG A 65 -3.77 -2.92 -7.55
C ARG A 65 -2.63 -3.37 -8.45
N ILE A 66 -2.73 -4.58 -8.98
CA ILE A 66 -1.70 -5.18 -9.82
C ILE A 66 -2.31 -5.74 -11.11
N GLY A 67 -1.50 -5.88 -12.15
CA GLY A 67 -1.92 -6.51 -13.40
C GLY A 67 -2.28 -7.97 -13.21
N LYS A 68 -3.15 -8.46 -14.08
CA LYS A 68 -3.52 -9.88 -14.11
C LYS A 68 -2.33 -10.76 -14.49
N GLY A 69 -2.41 -12.03 -14.11
CA GLY A 69 -1.44 -13.05 -14.50
C GLY A 69 -0.58 -13.58 -13.36
N ARG A 70 -0.65 -13.00 -12.18
CA ARG A 70 0.04 -13.52 -11.02
C ARG A 70 -0.80 -14.58 -10.33
N SER A 71 -0.13 -15.60 -9.78
CA SER A 71 -0.81 -16.67 -9.09
C SER A 71 -1.39 -16.20 -7.75
N ASP A 72 -2.34 -16.95 -7.21
CA ASP A 72 -2.87 -16.68 -5.87
C ASP A 72 -1.77 -16.75 -4.82
N GLU A 73 -0.81 -17.67 -4.99
CA GLU A 73 0.33 -17.78 -4.09
C GLU A 73 1.21 -16.51 -4.12
N GLU A 74 1.50 -16.01 -5.31
CA GLU A 74 2.29 -14.76 -5.45
C GLU A 74 1.58 -13.57 -4.83
N LYS A 75 0.27 -13.45 -5.06
CA LYS A 75 -0.54 -12.38 -4.46
C LYS A 75 -0.58 -12.49 -2.94
N THR A 76 -0.72 -13.70 -2.42
CA THR A 76 -0.71 -13.95 -0.98
C THR A 76 0.63 -13.59 -0.36
N THR A 77 1.72 -13.99 -0.99
CA THR A 77 3.07 -13.73 -0.48
C THR A 77 3.35 -12.23 -0.39
N VAL A 78 3.07 -11.48 -1.44
CA VAL A 78 3.30 -10.03 -1.42
C VAL A 78 2.36 -9.32 -0.46
N GLY A 79 1.10 -9.75 -0.39
CA GLY A 79 0.12 -9.20 0.55
C GLY A 79 0.55 -9.38 2.00
N LYS A 80 0.99 -10.59 2.35
CA LYS A 80 1.48 -10.87 3.71
C LYS A 80 2.73 -10.05 4.04
N ALA A 81 3.65 -9.90 3.10
CA ALA A 81 4.85 -9.10 3.31
C ALA A 81 4.51 -7.63 3.54
N LEU A 82 3.57 -7.08 2.77
CA LEU A 82 3.14 -5.69 2.91
C LEU A 82 2.41 -5.44 4.23
N ILE A 83 1.46 -6.29 4.61
CA ILE A 83 0.74 -6.10 5.86
C ILE A 83 1.67 -6.25 7.07
N SER A 84 2.62 -7.18 7.01
CA SER A 84 3.62 -7.35 8.06
C SER A 84 4.51 -6.11 8.21
N CYS A 85 4.92 -5.52 7.10
CA CYS A 85 5.68 -4.27 7.09
C CYS A 85 4.87 -3.14 7.73
N ALA A 86 3.60 -3.01 7.38
CA ALA A 86 2.71 -2.01 7.95
C ALA A 86 2.49 -2.23 9.45
N GLU A 87 2.33 -3.47 9.89
CA GLU A 87 2.22 -3.81 11.31
C GLU A 87 3.44 -3.30 12.09
N THR A 88 4.63 -3.51 11.56
CA THR A 88 5.86 -3.05 12.18
C THR A 88 5.89 -1.52 12.24
N HIS A 89 5.54 -0.88 11.13
CA HIS A 89 5.53 0.59 11.05
C HIS A 89 4.56 1.22 12.04
N PHE A 90 3.38 0.62 12.18
CA PHE A 90 2.31 1.12 13.06
C PHE A 90 2.27 0.42 14.42
N LYS A 91 3.36 -0.19 14.84
CA LYS A 91 3.40 -0.99 16.07
C LYS A 91 2.90 -0.21 17.30
N ALA A 92 3.27 1.06 17.41
CA ALA A 92 2.85 1.88 18.55
C ALA A 92 1.34 2.10 18.55
N LEU A 93 0.74 2.34 17.38
CA LEU A 93 -0.71 2.50 17.25
C LEU A 93 -1.45 1.18 17.49
N LEU A 94 -0.91 0.07 16.99
CA LEU A 94 -1.52 -1.25 17.17
C LEU A 94 -1.44 -1.75 18.61
N GLY A 95 -0.53 -1.21 19.40
CA GLY A 95 -0.44 -1.51 20.84
C GLY A 95 -1.54 -0.85 21.67
N ARG A 96 -2.38 0.00 21.06
CA ARG A 96 -3.50 0.69 21.71
C ARG A 96 -4.80 0.28 21.02
N PRO A 97 -5.96 0.30 21.72
CA PRO A 97 -7.21 -0.25 21.17
C PRO A 97 -7.96 0.75 20.29
N HIS A 98 -7.27 1.52 19.45
CA HIS A 98 -7.89 2.62 18.69
C HIS A 98 -7.49 2.65 17.21
N PHE A 99 -6.83 1.61 16.70
CA PHE A 99 -6.32 1.63 15.33
C PHE A 99 -6.75 0.40 14.54
N ALA A 100 -7.24 0.63 13.32
CA ALA A 100 -7.57 -0.44 12.38
C ALA A 100 -6.68 -0.33 11.14
N LEU A 101 -6.09 -1.45 10.76
CA LEU A 101 -5.20 -1.56 9.60
C LEU A 101 -5.74 -2.63 8.66
N SER A 102 -5.84 -2.32 7.37
CA SER A 102 -6.34 -3.27 6.38
C SER A 102 -5.57 -3.18 5.06
N LEU A 103 -5.53 -4.29 4.34
CA LEU A 103 -4.92 -4.38 3.01
C LEU A 103 -5.74 -5.34 2.15
N GLU A 104 -6.01 -4.94 0.94
CA GLU A 104 -6.61 -5.81 -0.07
C GLU A 104 -5.76 -5.76 -1.35
N VAL A 105 -5.65 -6.91 -2.04
CA VAL A 105 -5.01 -7.00 -3.35
C VAL A 105 -6.09 -7.11 -4.42
N GLN A 106 -6.06 -6.21 -5.40
CA GLN A 106 -7.02 -6.17 -6.50
C GLN A 106 -6.28 -6.31 -7.84
N GLU A 107 -6.95 -6.92 -8.82
CA GLU A 107 -6.42 -6.99 -10.17
C GLU A 107 -6.94 -5.85 -11.03
N ILE A 108 -6.03 -5.24 -11.79
CA ILE A 108 -6.38 -4.20 -12.76
C ILE A 108 -7.02 -4.88 -13.98
N SER A 109 -8.03 -4.25 -14.57
CA SER A 109 -8.66 -4.78 -15.78
C SER A 109 -7.61 -5.05 -16.86
N GLY A 110 -7.62 -6.27 -17.41
CA GLY A 110 -6.75 -6.61 -18.54
C GLY A 110 -7.22 -6.02 -19.86
N GLN A 111 -8.50 -5.66 -19.95
CA GLN A 111 -9.13 -5.18 -21.17
C GLN A 111 -9.27 -3.65 -21.19
N PHE A 112 -9.59 -3.03 -20.07
CA PHE A 112 -9.94 -1.61 -20.01
C PHE A 112 -8.96 -0.81 -19.16
N SER A 113 -7.67 -1.08 -19.33
CA SER A 113 -6.62 -0.28 -18.71
C SER A 113 -5.52 0.01 -19.73
N TRP A 114 -5.09 1.25 -19.74
CA TRP A 114 -4.04 1.72 -20.65
C TRP A 114 -2.94 2.34 -19.81
N LYS A 115 -1.70 2.15 -20.22
CA LYS A 115 -0.56 2.68 -19.49
C LYS A 115 0.54 3.12 -20.45
N ILE A 116 1.13 4.26 -20.14
CA ILE A 116 2.31 4.77 -20.81
C ILE A 116 3.31 5.11 -19.71
N ASN A 117 4.49 4.53 -19.78
CA ASN A 117 5.49 4.64 -18.71
C ASN A 117 6.83 5.09 -19.28
N ALA A 118 7.19 6.35 -19.06
CA ALA A 118 8.45 6.91 -19.51
C ALA A 118 9.61 6.63 -18.53
N ILE A 119 9.33 6.05 -17.37
CA ILE A 119 10.36 5.70 -16.38
C ILE A 119 11.05 4.38 -16.75
N HIS A 120 10.28 3.41 -17.25
CA HIS A 120 10.81 2.10 -17.64
C HIS A 120 12.03 2.17 -18.57
N PRO A 121 11.98 2.94 -19.69
CA PRO A 121 13.12 2.96 -20.60
C PRO A 121 14.41 3.41 -19.93
N ARG A 122 14.35 4.40 -19.04
CA ARG A 122 15.50 4.89 -18.33
C ARG A 122 16.13 3.84 -17.42
N LEU A 123 15.31 3.02 -16.78
CA LEU A 123 15.76 2.01 -15.82
C LEU A 123 16.09 0.68 -16.46
N ARG A 124 15.61 0.44 -17.69
CA ARG A 124 15.89 -0.78 -18.45
C ARG A 124 17.16 -0.71 -19.31
N THR A 125 17.69 0.47 -19.53
CA THR A 125 18.83 0.69 -20.43
C THR A 125 20.19 0.56 -19.73
N LYS A 126 20.33 -0.37 -18.86
CA LYS A 126 21.58 -0.55 -18.12
C LYS A 126 22.46 -1.60 -18.72
#